data_add90f6da5cca54c8a812399e5b4f50e
#
_entry.id   add90f6da5cca54c8a812399e5b4f50e
#
_cell.length_a   1.000
_cell.length_b   1.000
_cell.length_c   1.000
_cell.angle_alpha   90.00
_cell.angle_beta   90.00
_cell.angle_gamma   90.00
#
_symmetry.space_group_name_H-M   'P 1'
#
loop_
_entity.id
_entity.type
_entity.pdbx_description
1 polymer ?
#
loop_
_entity_poly.entity_id
_entity_poly.type
_entity_poly.pdbx_seq_one_letter_code
_entity_poly.pdbx_strand_id
1 'polypeptide(L)'
;LKCANSLWIDSRLDVKTSFLQKNADFYSAQAYKADFTRKNTVNEINSWVNKNTNGMIKKLVDEFDPLTVMVLMNALCLEAEWDDPYTDNCVREGTFKNAKGNLVKAEYMYSQETEYIETENATGFVKYYKGGKFAFVALLPNEGTSIDSYIASLTGKGFLGALNSRKNTRVNTQ
;
A
#
# COMPACT_ATOMS: atom_id res chain seq x y z
N LEU A 1 4.62 7.83 -8.60
CA LEU A 1 3.98 6.52 -8.59
C LEU A 1 4.62 5.63 -9.64
N LYS A 2 5.07 4.44 -9.25
CA LYS A 2 5.62 3.41 -10.12
C LYS A 2 4.78 2.14 -9.96
N CYS A 3 4.32 1.58 -11.06
CA CYS A 3 3.63 0.30 -11.10
C CYS A 3 4.41 -0.63 -12.02
N ALA A 4 4.66 -1.85 -11.60
CA ALA A 4 5.37 -2.86 -12.38
C ALA A 4 4.66 -4.21 -12.23
N ASN A 5 4.58 -4.95 -13.34
CA ASN A 5 3.97 -6.27 -13.39
C ASN A 5 4.94 -7.28 -13.98
N SER A 6 4.94 -8.49 -13.45
CA SER A 6 5.70 -9.59 -14.01
C SER A 6 4.99 -10.93 -13.87
N LEU A 7 5.29 -11.80 -14.81
CA LEU A 7 4.86 -13.20 -14.88
C LEU A 7 6.11 -14.07 -14.80
N TRP A 8 6.20 -14.93 -13.81
CA TRP A 8 7.27 -15.92 -13.66
C TRP A 8 6.66 -17.27 -13.93
N ILE A 9 7.14 -17.95 -14.97
CA ILE A 9 6.48 -19.15 -15.53
C ILE A 9 7.48 -20.28 -15.48
N ASP A 10 7.09 -21.41 -14.88
CA ASP A 10 7.93 -22.60 -14.84
C ASP A 10 8.38 -22.97 -16.25
N SER A 11 9.66 -23.26 -16.40
CA SER A 11 10.26 -23.58 -17.70
C SER A 11 9.63 -24.82 -18.36
N ARG A 12 9.00 -25.68 -17.58
CA ARG A 12 8.28 -26.87 -18.03
C ARG A 12 6.88 -26.58 -18.57
N LEU A 13 6.35 -25.37 -18.30
CA LEU A 13 5.00 -25.00 -18.68
C LEU A 13 4.99 -24.26 -20.02
N ASP A 14 4.20 -24.79 -20.97
CA ASP A 14 3.87 -24.07 -22.18
C ASP A 14 2.67 -23.16 -21.97
N VAL A 15 2.89 -21.86 -22.21
CA VAL A 15 1.86 -20.84 -22.05
C VAL A 15 1.49 -20.26 -23.41
N LYS A 16 0.19 -20.11 -23.65
CA LYS A 16 -0.32 -19.56 -24.91
C LYS A 16 0.26 -18.16 -25.15
N THR A 17 0.81 -17.93 -26.32
CA THR A 17 1.35 -16.62 -26.74
C THR A 17 0.31 -15.52 -26.59
N SER A 18 -0.96 -15.80 -26.88
CA SER A 18 -2.05 -14.82 -26.71
C SER A 18 -2.26 -14.36 -25.26
N PHE A 19 -1.96 -15.22 -24.27
CA PHE A 19 -2.02 -14.86 -22.86
C PHE A 19 -0.84 -13.92 -22.51
N LEU A 20 0.37 -14.25 -22.95
CA LEU A 20 1.55 -13.41 -22.73
C LEU A 20 1.37 -12.04 -23.39
N GLN A 21 0.88 -12.01 -24.62
CA GLN A 21 0.64 -10.78 -25.36
C GLN A 21 -0.39 -9.89 -24.66
N LYS A 22 -1.51 -10.43 -24.19
CA LYS A 22 -2.51 -9.66 -23.42
C LYS A 22 -1.92 -9.07 -22.15
N ASN A 23 -1.07 -9.80 -21.43
CA ASN A 23 -0.44 -9.28 -20.23
C ASN A 23 0.57 -8.18 -20.55
N ALA A 24 1.29 -8.29 -21.65
CA ALA A 24 2.19 -7.24 -22.12
C ALA A 24 1.41 -5.98 -22.54
N ASP A 25 0.36 -6.14 -23.35
CA ASP A 25 -0.40 -5.02 -23.93
C ASP A 25 -1.22 -4.24 -22.90
N PHE A 26 -1.90 -4.93 -21.99
CA PHE A 26 -2.83 -4.29 -21.05
C PHE A 26 -2.22 -3.99 -19.68
N TYR A 27 -1.19 -4.73 -19.28
CA TYR A 27 -0.59 -4.59 -17.95
C TYR A 27 0.89 -4.23 -17.99
N SER A 28 1.47 -4.07 -19.20
CA SER A 28 2.91 -3.86 -19.39
C SER A 28 3.77 -4.89 -18.62
N ALA A 29 3.24 -6.12 -18.48
CA ALA A 29 3.88 -7.16 -17.71
C ALA A 29 5.05 -7.78 -18.46
N GLN A 30 6.16 -7.95 -17.75
CA GLN A 30 7.33 -8.68 -18.23
C GLN A 30 7.16 -10.16 -17.91
N ALA A 31 7.48 -11.04 -18.86
CA ALA A 31 7.40 -12.49 -18.66
C ALA A 31 8.80 -13.12 -18.57
N TYR A 32 8.99 -13.97 -17.57
CA TYR A 32 10.23 -14.67 -17.29
C TYR A 32 10.01 -16.17 -17.22
N LYS A 33 10.94 -16.95 -17.78
CA LYS A 33 11.02 -18.38 -17.49
C LYS A 33 11.72 -18.57 -16.15
N ALA A 34 11.21 -19.50 -15.33
CA ALA A 34 11.69 -19.75 -13.99
C ALA A 34 11.77 -21.25 -13.71
N ASP A 35 12.62 -21.63 -12.76
CA ASP A 35 12.64 -22.95 -12.15
C ASP A 35 12.43 -22.74 -10.63
N PHE A 36 11.20 -22.96 -10.16
CA PHE A 36 10.82 -22.68 -8.77
C PHE A 36 11.45 -23.63 -7.76
N THR A 37 12.13 -24.69 -8.21
CA THR A 37 12.93 -25.56 -7.32
C THR A 37 14.28 -24.96 -6.96
N ARG A 38 14.70 -23.91 -7.66
CA ARG A 38 16.01 -23.29 -7.48
C ARG A 38 15.96 -22.05 -6.60
N LYS A 39 16.88 -21.98 -5.65
CA LYS A 39 17.06 -20.81 -4.81
C LYS A 39 17.37 -19.53 -5.61
N ASN A 40 18.00 -19.68 -6.78
CA ASN A 40 18.29 -18.54 -7.66
C ASN A 40 17.03 -17.83 -8.13
N THR A 41 15.97 -18.56 -8.44
CA THR A 41 14.65 -17.98 -8.82
C THR A 41 14.06 -17.10 -7.71
N VAL A 42 14.20 -17.52 -6.45
CA VAL A 42 13.81 -16.70 -5.28
C VAL A 42 14.59 -15.38 -5.25
N ASN A 43 15.90 -15.45 -5.48
CA ASN A 43 16.76 -14.26 -5.49
C ASN A 43 16.43 -13.32 -6.66
N GLU A 44 16.15 -13.85 -7.84
CA GLU A 44 15.76 -13.08 -9.02
C GLU A 44 14.45 -12.34 -8.79
N ILE A 45 13.44 -13.02 -8.24
CA ILE A 45 12.14 -12.44 -7.90
C ILE A 45 12.30 -11.34 -6.84
N ASN A 46 13.03 -11.61 -5.75
CA ASN A 46 13.29 -10.60 -4.73
C ASN A 46 14.06 -9.39 -5.27
N SER A 47 15.03 -9.62 -6.18
CA SER A 47 15.76 -8.55 -6.85
C SER A 47 14.85 -7.72 -7.75
N TRP A 48 13.93 -8.35 -8.48
CA TRP A 48 12.95 -7.68 -9.31
C TRP A 48 12.02 -6.79 -8.44
N VAL A 49 11.52 -7.32 -7.33
CA VAL A 49 10.66 -6.57 -6.39
C VAL A 49 11.44 -5.38 -5.80
N ASN A 50 12.65 -5.61 -5.30
CA ASN A 50 13.51 -4.57 -4.74
C ASN A 50 13.73 -3.43 -5.73
N LYS A 51 14.09 -3.74 -6.97
CA LYS A 51 14.30 -2.76 -8.05
C LYS A 51 13.02 -1.99 -8.39
N ASN A 52 11.87 -2.65 -8.40
CA ASN A 52 10.60 -2.05 -8.80
C ASN A 52 9.89 -1.31 -7.65
N THR A 53 10.37 -1.46 -6.43
CA THR A 53 9.90 -0.71 -5.26
C THR A 53 10.94 0.29 -4.72
N ASN A 54 11.93 0.68 -5.53
CA ASN A 54 13.00 1.60 -5.15
C ASN A 54 13.70 1.21 -3.83
N GLY A 55 13.87 -0.10 -3.59
CA GLY A 55 14.50 -0.61 -2.38
C GLY A 55 13.59 -0.72 -1.16
N MET A 56 12.33 -0.29 -1.23
CA MET A 56 11.39 -0.34 -0.10
C MET A 56 11.06 -1.78 0.30
N ILE A 57 10.93 -2.68 -0.67
CA ILE A 57 10.73 -4.11 -0.41
C ILE A 57 11.99 -4.86 -0.83
N LYS A 58 12.82 -5.20 0.14
CA LYS A 58 14.10 -5.90 -0.11
C LYS A 58 13.89 -7.39 -0.34
N LYS A 59 12.88 -7.97 0.28
CA LYS A 59 12.58 -9.40 0.22
C LYS A 59 11.07 -9.59 0.36
N LEU A 60 10.48 -10.34 -0.56
CA LEU A 60 9.06 -10.65 -0.58
C LEU A 60 8.80 -12.15 -0.37
N VAL A 61 9.67 -13.00 -0.88
CA VAL A 61 9.52 -14.46 -0.80
C VAL A 61 10.79 -15.10 -0.23
N ASP A 62 10.61 -16.18 0.52
CA ASP A 62 11.69 -17.00 1.08
C ASP A 62 11.96 -18.26 0.26
N GLU A 63 10.88 -18.90 -0.17
CA GLU A 63 10.88 -20.14 -0.93
C GLU A 63 9.59 -20.29 -1.73
N PHE A 64 9.55 -21.20 -2.66
CA PHE A 64 8.36 -21.61 -3.38
C PHE A 64 8.09 -23.09 -3.16
N ASP A 65 6.82 -23.46 -3.20
CA ASP A 65 6.44 -24.87 -3.31
C ASP A 65 7.01 -25.42 -4.63
N PRO A 66 7.67 -26.59 -4.62
CA PRO A 66 8.21 -27.24 -5.84
C PRO A 66 7.17 -27.49 -6.93
N LEU A 67 5.88 -27.53 -6.58
CA LEU A 67 4.76 -27.66 -7.51
C LEU A 67 4.28 -26.32 -8.09
N THR A 68 4.90 -25.21 -7.69
CA THR A 68 4.58 -23.90 -8.25
C THR A 68 4.87 -23.88 -9.75
N VAL A 69 3.88 -23.52 -10.55
CA VAL A 69 3.99 -23.46 -12.00
C VAL A 69 3.99 -22.05 -12.56
N MET A 70 3.43 -21.11 -11.83
CA MET A 70 3.38 -19.70 -12.24
C MET A 70 3.25 -18.79 -11.03
N VAL A 71 3.93 -17.65 -11.09
CA VAL A 71 3.80 -16.55 -10.11
C VAL A 71 3.54 -15.25 -10.86
N LEU A 72 2.49 -14.55 -10.45
CA LEU A 72 2.16 -13.21 -10.93
C LEU A 72 2.57 -12.21 -9.85
N MET A 73 3.35 -11.22 -10.25
CA MET A 73 3.79 -10.16 -9.36
C MET A 73 3.28 -8.82 -9.82
N ASN A 74 2.72 -8.08 -8.89
CA ASN A 74 2.44 -6.66 -9.05
C ASN A 74 3.19 -5.90 -7.97
N ALA A 75 3.94 -4.90 -8.35
CA ALA A 75 4.63 -3.98 -7.45
C ALA A 75 4.10 -2.57 -7.66
N LEU A 76 3.64 -1.96 -6.59
CA LEU A 76 3.21 -0.56 -6.56
C LEU A 76 4.08 0.20 -5.57
N CYS A 77 4.71 1.28 -6.04
CA CYS A 77 5.55 2.15 -5.23
C CYS A 77 5.11 3.59 -5.40
N LEU A 78 4.72 4.24 -4.32
CA LEU A 78 4.47 5.67 -4.25
C LEU A 78 5.60 6.31 -3.45
N GLU A 79 6.31 7.24 -4.08
CA GLU A 79 7.29 8.12 -3.45
C GLU A 79 6.90 9.54 -3.80
N ALA A 80 6.54 10.32 -2.82
CA ALA A 80 6.06 11.68 -3.00
C ALA A 80 6.33 12.51 -1.74
N GLU A 81 6.55 13.80 -1.92
CA GLU A 81 6.65 14.77 -0.85
C GLU A 81 5.26 15.26 -0.44
N TRP A 82 5.07 15.55 0.82
CA TRP A 82 3.86 16.24 1.28
C TRP A 82 3.81 17.66 0.71
N ASP A 83 2.61 18.13 0.41
CA ASP A 83 2.39 19.54 0.00
C ASP A 83 2.73 20.48 1.17
N ASP A 84 2.31 20.09 2.38
CA ASP A 84 2.72 20.71 3.65
C ASP A 84 3.49 19.67 4.48
N PRO A 85 4.84 19.71 4.45
CA PRO A 85 5.67 18.72 5.11
C PRO A 85 5.71 18.90 6.62
N TYR A 86 5.83 17.81 7.36
CA TYR A 86 6.14 17.84 8.78
C TYR A 86 7.56 18.35 8.99
N THR A 87 7.71 19.30 9.91
CA THR A 87 9.00 19.78 10.38
C THR A 87 9.35 19.12 11.73
N ASP A 88 10.61 19.21 12.16
CA ASP A 88 11.04 18.63 13.45
C ASP A 88 10.20 19.13 14.63
N ASN A 89 9.71 20.38 14.56
CA ASN A 89 8.85 20.97 15.59
C ASN A 89 7.44 20.31 15.67
N CYS A 90 7.07 19.57 14.62
CA CYS A 90 5.80 18.87 14.54
C CYS A 90 5.90 17.42 15.05
N VAL A 91 7.10 16.96 15.44
CA VAL A 91 7.32 15.60 15.94
C VAL A 91 7.56 15.64 17.44
N ARG A 92 6.84 14.83 18.20
CA ARG A 92 6.96 14.76 19.66
C ARG A 92 6.87 13.32 20.15
N GLU A 93 7.68 12.97 21.14
CA GLU A 93 7.53 11.71 21.83
C GLU A 93 6.20 11.65 22.61
N GLY A 94 5.59 10.50 22.58
CA GLY A 94 4.38 10.21 23.33
C GLY A 94 4.25 8.72 23.65
N THR A 95 3.09 8.35 24.17
CA THR A 95 2.79 6.96 24.56
C THR A 95 1.63 6.44 23.75
N PHE A 96 1.83 5.35 23.05
CA PHE A 96 0.81 4.66 22.27
C PHE A 96 0.36 3.37 22.98
N LYS A 97 -0.95 3.18 23.10
CA LYS A 97 -1.54 1.95 23.61
C LYS A 97 -1.78 1.00 22.43
N ASN A 98 -1.00 -0.05 22.36
CA ASN A 98 -1.14 -1.04 21.29
C ASN A 98 -2.37 -1.95 21.48
N ALA A 99 -2.66 -2.78 20.47
CA ALA A 99 -3.81 -3.70 20.49
C ALA A 99 -3.80 -4.72 21.66
N LYS A 100 -2.64 -4.99 22.26
CA LYS A 100 -2.51 -5.84 23.45
C LYS A 100 -2.71 -5.07 24.77
N GLY A 101 -3.01 -3.78 24.70
CA GLY A 101 -3.18 -2.90 25.85
C GLY A 101 -1.87 -2.37 26.46
N ASN A 102 -0.71 -2.72 25.90
CA ASN A 102 0.58 -2.26 26.40
C ASN A 102 0.86 -0.82 25.95
N LEU A 103 1.42 -0.03 26.85
CA LEU A 103 1.91 1.31 26.56
C LEU A 103 3.31 1.20 25.97
N VAL A 104 3.52 1.74 24.76
CA VAL A 104 4.80 1.78 24.08
C VAL A 104 5.15 3.22 23.73
N LYS A 105 6.44 3.56 23.75
CA LYS A 105 6.89 4.86 23.27
C LYS A 105 6.68 4.95 21.76
N ALA A 106 6.20 6.07 21.30
CA ALA A 106 6.01 6.37 19.87
C ALA A 106 6.31 7.85 19.62
N GLU A 107 6.76 8.15 18.42
CA GLU A 107 6.84 9.51 17.92
C GLU A 107 5.54 9.86 17.20
N TYR A 108 4.93 10.97 17.58
CA TYR A 108 3.71 11.49 16.97
C TYR A 108 4.04 12.67 16.07
N MET A 109 3.45 12.65 14.87
CA MET A 109 3.53 13.77 13.93
C MET A 109 2.24 14.59 14.04
N TYR A 110 2.39 15.86 14.42
CA TYR A 110 1.25 16.78 14.57
C TYR A 110 1.11 17.65 13.34
N SER A 111 -0.09 17.77 12.82
CA SER A 111 -0.40 18.73 11.76
C SER A 111 -1.81 19.29 11.92
N GLN A 112 -2.09 20.35 11.16
CA GLN A 112 -3.41 20.91 11.02
C GLN A 112 -3.87 20.72 9.58
N GLU A 113 -4.84 19.86 9.38
CA GLU A 113 -5.38 19.57 8.06
C GLU A 113 -6.67 20.36 7.82
N THR A 114 -6.99 20.61 6.57
CA THR A 114 -8.15 21.45 6.19
C THR A 114 -9.29 20.67 5.58
N GLU A 115 -9.09 19.41 5.22
CA GLU A 115 -10.12 18.54 4.67
C GLU A 115 -10.51 17.45 5.67
N TYR A 116 -11.54 17.73 6.44
CA TYR A 116 -12.08 16.83 7.45
C TYR A 116 -13.13 15.90 6.84
N ILE A 117 -13.05 14.63 7.18
CA ILE A 117 -14.05 13.61 6.83
C ILE A 117 -14.82 13.25 8.08
N GLU A 118 -16.15 13.23 7.96
CA GLU A 118 -17.05 12.75 9.00
C GLU A 118 -18.14 11.89 8.38
N THR A 119 -18.24 10.66 8.85
CA THR A 119 -19.24 9.69 8.45
C THR A 119 -19.94 9.14 9.68
N GLU A 120 -20.97 8.33 9.50
CA GLU A 120 -21.66 7.65 10.61
C GLU A 120 -20.71 6.78 11.45
N ASN A 121 -19.70 6.17 10.81
CA ASN A 121 -18.88 5.13 11.43
C ASN A 121 -17.41 5.51 11.63
N ALA A 122 -16.96 6.63 11.09
CA ALA A 122 -15.58 7.07 11.17
C ALA A 122 -15.43 8.57 10.99
N THR A 123 -14.35 9.10 11.55
CA THR A 123 -13.83 10.43 11.24
C THR A 123 -12.49 10.31 10.53
N GLY A 124 -12.04 11.40 9.90
CA GLY A 124 -10.77 11.35 9.20
C GLY A 124 -10.34 12.67 8.57
N PHE A 125 -9.27 12.59 7.80
CA PHE A 125 -8.76 13.75 7.07
C PHE A 125 -8.10 13.33 5.76
N VAL A 126 -7.93 14.32 4.88
CA VAL A 126 -7.17 14.17 3.64
C VAL A 126 -5.94 15.07 3.70
N LYS A 127 -4.77 14.50 3.42
CA LYS A 127 -3.51 15.23 3.29
C LYS A 127 -2.93 15.03 1.89
N TYR A 128 -2.69 16.14 1.22
CA TYR A 128 -2.20 16.09 -0.17
C TYR A 128 -0.69 15.91 -0.25
N TYR A 129 -0.28 15.17 -1.28
CA TYR A 129 1.09 15.20 -1.76
C TYR A 129 1.28 16.37 -2.72
N LYS A 130 2.52 16.85 -2.82
CA LYS A 130 2.92 17.96 -3.67
C LYS A 130 2.40 17.83 -5.10
N GLY A 131 1.77 18.90 -5.57
CA GLY A 131 1.14 18.94 -6.88
C GLY A 131 -0.27 18.35 -6.94
N GLY A 132 -0.86 17.91 -5.82
CA GLY A 132 -2.28 17.58 -5.68
C GLY A 132 -2.80 16.36 -6.45
N LYS A 133 -1.91 15.61 -7.13
CA LYS A 133 -2.31 14.42 -7.92
C LYS A 133 -2.63 13.20 -7.05
N PHE A 134 -2.03 13.14 -5.87
CA PHE A 134 -2.22 12.06 -4.90
C PHE A 134 -2.53 12.68 -3.54
N ALA A 135 -3.26 11.93 -2.74
CA ALA A 135 -3.55 12.30 -1.37
C ALA A 135 -3.50 11.05 -0.48
N PHE A 136 -3.12 11.26 0.76
CA PHE A 136 -3.28 10.31 1.84
C PHE A 136 -4.63 10.55 2.51
N VAL A 137 -5.34 9.48 2.81
CA VAL A 137 -6.61 9.52 3.52
C VAL A 137 -6.47 8.69 4.79
N ALA A 138 -6.65 9.31 5.93
CA ALA A 138 -6.73 8.62 7.21
C ALA A 138 -8.20 8.56 7.63
N LEU A 139 -8.65 7.36 8.00
CA LEU A 139 -9.98 7.13 8.57
C LEU A 139 -9.81 6.44 9.93
N LEU A 140 -10.36 7.04 10.96
CA LEU A 140 -10.41 6.53 12.32
C LEU A 140 -11.83 6.07 12.63
N PRO A 141 -12.06 4.76 12.84
CA PRO A 141 -13.36 4.26 13.26
C PRO A 141 -13.82 4.91 14.57
N ASN A 142 -15.12 5.13 14.71
CA ASN A 142 -15.70 5.67 15.94
C ASN A 142 -15.43 4.73 17.12
N GLU A 143 -15.40 5.30 18.31
CA GLU A 143 -15.19 4.56 19.57
C GLU A 143 -16.16 3.38 19.68
N GLY A 144 -15.65 2.23 20.10
CA GLY A 144 -16.42 0.99 20.19
C GLY A 144 -16.44 0.15 18.89
N THR A 145 -15.95 0.67 17.78
CA THR A 145 -15.83 -0.08 16.52
C THR A 145 -14.41 -0.58 16.34
N SER A 146 -14.22 -1.91 16.22
CA SER A 146 -12.92 -2.45 15.94
C SER A 146 -12.48 -2.14 14.50
N ILE A 147 -11.18 -2.02 14.29
CA ILE A 147 -10.60 -1.80 12.93
C ILE A 147 -11.03 -2.92 11.98
N ASP A 148 -10.99 -4.18 12.43
CA ASP A 148 -11.37 -5.33 11.61
C ASP A 148 -12.84 -5.26 11.17
N SER A 149 -13.75 -4.89 12.09
CA SER A 149 -15.16 -4.71 11.78
C SER A 149 -15.37 -3.56 10.80
N TYR A 150 -14.65 -2.45 10.98
CA TYR A 150 -14.74 -1.31 10.09
C TYR A 150 -14.22 -1.66 8.68
N ILE A 151 -13.07 -2.30 8.56
CA ILE A 151 -12.52 -2.74 7.27
C ILE A 151 -13.46 -3.71 6.57
N ALA A 152 -14.03 -4.67 7.30
CA ALA A 152 -14.99 -5.62 6.74
C ALA A 152 -16.28 -4.96 6.21
N SER A 153 -16.68 -3.84 6.79
CA SER A 153 -17.85 -3.05 6.36
C SER A 153 -17.56 -2.07 5.23
N LEU A 154 -16.29 -1.74 5.01
CA LEU A 154 -15.88 -0.71 4.05
C LEU A 154 -16.01 -1.23 2.61
N THR A 155 -16.85 -0.58 1.83
CA THR A 155 -17.00 -0.82 0.40
C THR A 155 -16.37 0.30 -0.41
N GLY A 156 -16.05 0.05 -1.69
CA GLY A 156 -15.55 1.10 -2.58
C GLY A 156 -16.53 2.28 -2.69
N LYS A 157 -17.84 2.01 -2.72
CA LYS A 157 -18.90 3.05 -2.71
C LYS A 157 -18.89 3.83 -1.40
N GLY A 158 -18.76 3.14 -0.26
CA GLY A 158 -18.67 3.75 1.07
C GLY A 158 -17.43 4.64 1.20
N PHE A 159 -16.28 4.18 0.74
CA PHE A 159 -15.06 4.98 0.74
C PHE A 159 -15.17 6.23 -0.13
N LEU A 160 -15.70 6.10 -1.35
CA LEU A 160 -15.94 7.27 -2.21
C LEU A 160 -16.97 8.22 -1.62
N GLY A 161 -18.00 7.69 -0.94
CA GLY A 161 -18.97 8.49 -0.19
C GLY A 161 -18.31 9.30 0.92
N ALA A 162 -17.43 8.67 1.70
CA ALA A 162 -16.64 9.36 2.74
C ALA A 162 -15.78 10.48 2.16
N LEU A 163 -15.09 10.21 1.04
CA LEU A 163 -14.31 11.24 0.36
C LEU A 163 -15.17 12.40 -0.15
N ASN A 164 -16.37 12.13 -0.64
CA ASN A 164 -17.29 13.17 -1.13
C ASN A 164 -17.96 13.98 0.00
N SER A 165 -17.99 13.46 1.23
CA SER A 165 -18.52 14.16 2.41
C SER A 165 -17.52 15.11 3.07
N ARG A 166 -16.33 15.30 2.48
CA ARG A 166 -15.30 16.20 3.03
C ARG A 166 -15.86 17.60 3.31
N LYS A 167 -15.47 18.11 4.46
CA LYS A 167 -15.77 19.48 4.88
C LYS A 167 -14.49 20.28 4.89
N ASN A 168 -14.52 21.49 4.35
CA ASN A 168 -13.39 22.43 4.50
C ASN A 168 -13.39 22.97 5.94
N THR A 169 -12.82 22.20 6.84
CA THR A 169 -12.79 22.49 8.28
C THR A 169 -11.42 22.09 8.82
N ARG A 170 -10.80 22.99 9.57
CA ARG A 170 -9.52 22.71 10.20
C ARG A 170 -9.66 21.66 11.29
N VAL A 171 -8.80 20.66 11.23
CA VAL A 171 -8.70 19.59 12.23
C VAL A 171 -7.26 19.40 12.64
N ASN A 172 -7.01 19.30 13.95
CA ASN A 172 -5.69 18.92 14.48
C ASN A 172 -5.57 17.40 14.40
N THR A 173 -4.45 16.94 13.85
CA THR A 173 -4.16 15.51 13.67
C THR A 173 -2.88 15.12 14.40
N GLN A 174 -2.81 13.87 14.81
CA GLN A 174 -1.63 13.26 15.42
C GLN A 174 -1.54 11.77 15.09
#